data_20ffbca2d2e5c5ca32d47a32171230dc
#
_entry.id   20ffbca2d2e5c5ca32d47a32171230dc
#
_cell.length_a   1.000
_cell.length_b   1.000
_cell.length_c   1.000
_cell.angle_alpha   90.00
_cell.angle_beta   90.00
_cell.angle_gamma   90.00
#
_symmetry.space_group_name_H-M   'P 1'
#
loop_
_entity.id
_entity.type
_entity.pdbx_description
1 polymer ?
#
loop_
_entity_poly.entity_id
_entity_poly.type
_entity_poly.pdbx_seq_one_letter_code
_entity_poly.pdbx_strand_id
1 'polypeptide(L)'
;MTNLNARLNRYTPAVLSLFRVIVGLLFLCHGTSTLFGWPIGPAVPAGESLEWYAGCIEFVTGSLVTLGLLTRPAAFVASGTMAVAFFTQHLPRGFFPMENNGEPAVLFCFSFLLLVFAGGGAYALDGRIGSLHALRA
;
A
#
# COMPACT_ATOMS: atom_id res chain seq x y z
N MET A 1 -6.96 -29.35 17.55
CA MET A 1 -7.11 -28.12 16.72
C MET A 1 -6.64 -26.85 17.42
N THR A 2 -6.77 -26.71 18.73
CA THR A 2 -6.37 -25.52 19.51
C THR A 2 -4.88 -25.17 19.47
N ASN A 3 -3.98 -26.15 19.42
CA ASN A 3 -2.52 -25.91 19.41
C ASN A 3 -1.99 -25.36 18.07
N LEU A 4 -2.60 -25.71 16.93
CA LEU A 4 -2.19 -25.18 15.63
C LEU A 4 -2.59 -23.73 15.48
N ASN A 5 -3.83 -23.38 15.82
CA ASN A 5 -4.30 -21.99 15.76
C ASN A 5 -3.48 -21.06 16.67
N ALA A 6 -3.16 -21.49 17.88
CA ALA A 6 -2.32 -20.73 18.79
C ALA A 6 -0.90 -20.52 18.24
N ARG A 7 -0.32 -21.54 17.59
CA ARG A 7 0.99 -21.42 16.92
C ARG A 7 0.95 -20.46 15.74
N LEU A 8 -0.06 -20.57 14.87
CA LEU A 8 -0.22 -19.66 13.71
C LEU A 8 -0.43 -18.22 14.15
N ASN A 9 -1.29 -17.99 15.15
CA ASN A 9 -1.55 -16.65 15.66
C ASN A 9 -0.30 -15.95 16.22
N ARG A 10 0.67 -16.70 16.75
CA ARG A 10 1.96 -16.17 17.22
C ARG A 10 2.76 -15.52 16.09
N TYR A 11 2.65 -16.04 14.86
CA TYR A 11 3.39 -15.53 13.70
C TYR A 11 2.64 -14.46 12.92
N THR A 12 1.35 -14.27 13.16
CA THR A 12 0.51 -13.29 12.45
C THR A 12 1.13 -11.89 12.39
N PRO A 13 1.70 -11.31 13.46
CA PRO A 13 2.30 -9.97 13.39
C PRO A 13 3.54 -9.91 12.49
N ALA A 14 4.34 -10.99 12.44
CA ALA A 14 5.52 -11.06 11.57
C ALA A 14 5.11 -11.23 10.09
N VAL A 15 4.13 -12.09 9.82
CA VAL A 15 3.58 -12.31 8.47
C VAL A 15 2.92 -11.03 7.96
N LEU A 16 2.19 -10.30 8.82
CA LEU A 16 1.61 -9.01 8.48
C LEU A 16 2.68 -7.98 8.11
N SER A 17 3.81 -7.96 8.82
CA SER A 17 4.93 -7.09 8.47
C SER A 17 5.52 -7.43 7.11
N LEU A 18 5.68 -8.71 6.79
CA LEU A 18 6.15 -9.17 5.48
C LEU A 18 5.18 -8.77 4.38
N PHE A 19 3.88 -9.02 4.57
CA PHE A 19 2.82 -8.61 3.66
C PHE A 19 2.87 -7.10 3.39
N ARG A 20 2.95 -6.29 4.44
CA ARG A 20 3.06 -4.83 4.35
C ARG A 20 4.27 -4.39 3.52
N VAL A 21 5.45 -4.95 3.78
CA VAL A 21 6.68 -4.60 3.05
C VAL A 21 6.53 -4.92 1.57
N ILE A 22 6.04 -6.12 1.23
CA ILE A 22 5.88 -6.53 -0.17
C ILE A 22 4.87 -5.64 -0.89
N VAL A 23 3.69 -5.43 -0.31
CA VAL A 23 2.65 -4.59 -0.91
C VAL A 23 3.12 -3.14 -1.05
N GLY A 24 3.79 -2.60 -0.02
CA GLY A 24 4.36 -1.25 -0.04
C GLY A 24 5.44 -1.08 -1.12
N LEU A 25 6.36 -2.05 -1.26
CA LEU A 25 7.40 -2.03 -2.29
C LEU A 25 6.82 -2.11 -3.70
N LEU A 26 5.85 -3.00 -3.94
CA LEU A 26 5.19 -3.09 -5.24
C LEU A 26 4.48 -1.78 -5.59
N PHE A 27 3.82 -1.17 -4.63
CA PHE A 27 3.15 0.11 -4.81
C PHE A 27 4.14 1.26 -5.05
N LEU A 28 5.27 1.26 -4.33
CA LEU A 28 6.38 2.19 -4.56
C LEU A 28 6.95 2.05 -5.98
N CYS A 29 7.07 0.81 -6.50
CA CYS A 29 7.51 0.58 -7.88
C CYS A 29 6.54 1.18 -8.90
N HIS A 30 5.24 1.18 -8.68
CA HIS A 30 4.30 1.91 -9.53
C HIS A 30 4.57 3.41 -9.51
N GLY A 31 4.71 4.00 -8.33
CA GLY A 31 5.05 5.42 -8.20
C GLY A 31 6.37 5.80 -8.86
N THR A 32 7.44 5.00 -8.68
CA THR A 32 8.74 5.25 -9.34
C THR A 32 8.68 5.08 -10.86
N SER A 33 7.89 4.12 -11.36
CA SER A 33 7.68 3.95 -12.80
C SER A 33 6.98 5.17 -13.39
N THR A 34 5.92 5.64 -12.76
CA THR A 34 5.16 6.81 -13.21
C THR A 34 6.00 8.09 -13.18
N LEU A 35 6.75 8.33 -12.11
CA LEU A 35 7.49 9.60 -11.93
C LEU A 35 8.84 9.62 -12.64
N PHE A 36 9.54 8.49 -12.70
CA PHE A 36 10.94 8.43 -13.14
C PHE A 36 11.19 7.46 -14.30
N GLY A 37 10.17 6.72 -14.75
CA GLY A 37 10.30 5.70 -15.78
C GLY A 37 11.11 4.47 -15.31
N TRP A 38 11.21 4.23 -14.01
CA TRP A 38 11.94 3.09 -13.45
C TRP A 38 11.05 2.30 -12.49
N PRO A 39 10.99 0.98 -12.58
CA PRO A 39 11.77 0.07 -13.46
C PRO A 39 11.21 -0.09 -14.87
N ILE A 40 10.00 0.39 -15.18
CA ILE A 40 9.32 0.11 -16.44
C ILE A 40 8.65 1.38 -16.98
N GLY A 41 8.75 1.56 -18.30
CA GLY A 41 8.03 2.58 -19.06
C GLY A 41 8.71 3.95 -19.09
N PRO A 42 8.17 4.90 -19.85
CA PRO A 42 8.60 6.29 -19.82
C PRO A 42 7.98 7.01 -18.59
N ALA A 43 8.70 8.00 -18.06
CA ALA A 43 8.16 8.86 -17.03
C ALA A 43 6.98 9.69 -17.58
N VAL A 44 5.95 9.87 -16.75
CA VAL A 44 4.80 10.72 -17.07
C VAL A 44 5.20 12.19 -16.89
N PRO A 45 4.87 13.09 -17.84
CA PRO A 45 5.18 14.52 -17.72
C PRO A 45 4.60 15.14 -16.44
N ALA A 46 5.42 15.93 -15.76
CA ALA A 46 5.12 16.47 -14.45
C ALA A 46 3.92 17.44 -14.49
N GLY A 47 2.91 17.16 -13.65
CA GLY A 47 1.76 18.03 -13.44
C GLY A 47 0.71 18.04 -14.56
N GLU A 48 0.90 17.27 -15.64
CA GLU A 48 0.01 17.33 -16.81
C GLU A 48 -1.18 16.36 -16.73
N SER A 49 -1.12 15.35 -15.87
CA SER A 49 -2.16 14.32 -15.81
C SER A 49 -2.49 13.86 -14.41
N LEU A 50 -3.70 13.31 -14.24
CA LEU A 50 -4.12 12.66 -13.00
C LEU A 50 -3.19 11.49 -12.63
N GLU A 51 -2.63 10.80 -13.63
CA GLU A 51 -1.68 9.72 -13.45
C GLU A 51 -0.40 10.18 -12.75
N TRP A 52 0.13 11.35 -13.09
CA TRP A 52 1.29 11.90 -12.41
C TRP A 52 1.03 12.17 -10.92
N TYR A 53 -0.13 12.77 -10.60
CA TYR A 53 -0.50 13.00 -9.20
C TYR A 53 -0.71 11.69 -8.44
N ALA A 54 -1.31 10.68 -9.08
CA ALA A 54 -1.40 9.35 -8.52
C ALA A 54 0.00 8.77 -8.24
N GLY A 55 0.94 8.90 -9.19
CA GLY A 55 2.34 8.49 -9.01
C GLY A 55 3.03 9.15 -7.81
N CYS A 56 2.79 10.43 -7.57
CA CYS A 56 3.30 11.13 -6.37
C CYS A 56 2.74 10.50 -5.08
N ILE A 57 1.44 10.23 -5.03
CA ILE A 57 0.80 9.60 -3.88
C ILE A 57 1.32 8.18 -3.68
N GLU A 58 1.44 7.39 -4.76
CA GLU A 58 1.98 6.03 -4.74
C GLU A 58 3.42 6.00 -4.21
N PHE A 59 4.27 6.92 -4.66
CA PHE A 59 5.65 7.03 -4.23
C PHE A 59 5.75 7.34 -2.73
N VAL A 60 5.03 8.34 -2.26
CA VAL A 60 5.06 8.76 -0.84
C VAL A 60 4.44 7.69 0.05
N THR A 61 3.21 7.25 -0.25
CA THR A 61 2.51 6.30 0.61
C THR A 61 3.13 4.91 0.53
N GLY A 62 3.62 4.49 -0.63
CA GLY A 62 4.36 3.24 -0.80
C GLY A 62 5.64 3.21 0.05
N SER A 63 6.39 4.32 0.08
CA SER A 63 7.56 4.47 0.96
C SER A 63 7.19 4.38 2.44
N LEU A 64 6.16 5.12 2.87
CA LEU A 64 5.70 5.11 4.25
C LEU A 64 5.21 3.74 4.70
N VAL A 65 4.39 3.08 3.87
CA VAL A 65 3.90 1.74 4.16
C VAL A 65 5.06 0.73 4.21
N THR A 66 6.00 0.78 3.28
CA THR A 66 7.17 -0.09 3.28
C THR A 66 7.97 0.01 4.58
N LEU A 67 8.22 1.22 5.05
CA LEU A 67 8.93 1.47 6.31
C LEU A 67 8.07 1.15 7.55
N GLY A 68 6.77 1.11 7.40
CA GLY A 68 5.84 0.99 8.53
C GLY A 68 5.76 2.26 9.35
N LEU A 69 5.85 3.40 8.70
CA LEU A 69 5.74 4.72 9.29
C LEU A 69 4.42 5.36 8.87
N LEU A 70 3.65 5.85 9.85
CA LEU A 70 2.29 6.33 9.61
C LEU A 70 1.47 5.33 8.80
N THR A 71 1.62 4.04 9.11
CA THR A 71 1.09 2.94 8.28
C THR A 71 -0.40 3.07 8.01
N ARG A 72 -1.20 3.35 9.02
CA ARG A 72 -2.67 3.43 8.88
C ARG A 72 -3.12 4.59 8.00
N PRO A 73 -2.71 5.85 8.22
CA PRO A 73 -3.09 6.96 7.35
C PRO A 73 -2.51 6.83 5.94
N ALA A 74 -1.27 6.38 5.78
CA ALA A 74 -0.67 6.14 4.47
C ALA A 74 -1.44 5.06 3.69
N ALA A 75 -1.78 3.95 4.33
CA ALA A 75 -2.58 2.89 3.75
C ALA A 75 -4.01 3.36 3.39
N PHE A 76 -4.63 4.21 4.22
CA PHE A 76 -5.93 4.78 3.89
C PHE A 76 -5.89 5.62 2.61
N VAL A 77 -4.90 6.50 2.48
CA VAL A 77 -4.71 7.32 1.27
C VAL A 77 -4.42 6.43 0.06
N ALA A 78 -3.52 5.46 0.18
CA ALA A 78 -3.19 4.52 -0.89
C ALA A 78 -4.42 3.71 -1.35
N SER A 79 -5.22 3.19 -0.42
CA SER A 79 -6.47 2.48 -0.71
C SER A 79 -7.45 3.36 -1.47
N GLY A 80 -7.66 4.60 -1.03
CA GLY A 80 -8.53 5.57 -1.69
C GLY A 80 -8.04 5.91 -3.10
N THR A 81 -6.73 6.09 -3.29
CA THR A 81 -6.13 6.35 -4.61
C THR A 81 -6.41 5.21 -5.58
N MET A 82 -6.28 3.96 -5.13
CA MET A 82 -6.56 2.79 -5.96
C MET A 82 -8.06 2.63 -6.26
N ALA A 83 -8.94 2.96 -5.33
CA ALA A 83 -10.37 3.01 -5.60
C ALA A 83 -10.69 4.06 -6.69
N VAL A 84 -10.17 5.27 -6.57
CA VAL A 84 -10.33 6.32 -7.59
C VAL A 84 -9.76 5.87 -8.93
N ALA A 85 -8.56 5.30 -8.96
CA ALA A 85 -7.95 4.79 -10.18
C ALA A 85 -8.82 3.71 -10.86
N PHE A 86 -9.39 2.79 -10.09
CA PHE A 86 -10.28 1.79 -10.63
C PHE A 86 -11.52 2.42 -11.30
N PHE A 87 -12.22 3.30 -10.60
CA PHE A 87 -13.45 3.90 -11.14
C PHE A 87 -13.21 4.86 -12.30
N THR A 88 -12.08 5.56 -12.33
CA THR A 88 -11.80 6.59 -13.35
C THR A 88 -11.06 6.06 -14.56
N GLN A 89 -10.17 5.06 -14.40
CA GLN A 89 -9.29 4.58 -15.46
C GLN A 89 -9.65 3.19 -15.97
N HIS A 90 -10.15 2.33 -15.10
CA HIS A 90 -10.40 0.92 -15.46
C HIS A 90 -11.87 0.65 -15.77
N LEU A 91 -12.80 1.04 -14.90
CA LEU A 91 -14.23 0.78 -15.08
C LEU A 91 -14.82 1.29 -16.42
N PRO A 92 -14.38 2.44 -16.99
CA PRO A 92 -14.86 2.88 -18.30
C PRO A 92 -14.49 1.98 -19.47
N ARG A 93 -13.49 1.08 -19.29
CA ARG A 93 -13.02 0.11 -20.31
C ARG A 93 -13.75 -1.23 -20.24
N GLY A 94 -14.50 -1.50 -19.17
CA GLY A 94 -15.23 -2.74 -18.95
C GLY A 94 -15.57 -2.92 -17.48
N PHE A 95 -16.59 -3.72 -17.18
CA PHE A 95 -17.06 -3.90 -15.80
C PHE A 95 -16.14 -4.82 -14.99
N PHE A 96 -15.63 -5.89 -15.60
CA PHE A 96 -14.85 -6.88 -14.87
C PHE A 96 -13.37 -6.48 -14.75
N PRO A 97 -12.78 -6.53 -13.54
CA PRO A 97 -11.37 -6.17 -13.31
C PRO A 97 -10.36 -6.91 -14.18
N MET A 98 -10.62 -8.17 -14.51
CA MET A 98 -9.77 -8.96 -15.41
C MET A 98 -9.82 -8.47 -16.86
N GLU A 99 -10.98 -7.98 -17.31
CA GLU A 99 -11.20 -7.48 -18.67
C GLU A 99 -10.62 -6.08 -18.86
N ASN A 100 -10.74 -5.22 -17.83
CA ASN A 100 -10.34 -3.82 -17.90
C ASN A 100 -8.93 -3.55 -17.36
N ASN A 101 -8.15 -4.60 -17.04
CA ASN A 101 -6.83 -4.52 -16.41
C ASN A 101 -6.82 -3.79 -15.05
N GLY A 102 -7.95 -3.73 -14.37
CA GLY A 102 -8.10 -3.07 -13.07
C GLY A 102 -7.88 -4.00 -11.87
N GLU A 103 -7.57 -5.27 -12.09
CA GLU A 103 -7.34 -6.25 -11.03
C GLU A 103 -6.26 -5.81 -10.04
N PRO A 104 -5.09 -5.26 -10.47
CA PRO A 104 -4.10 -4.75 -9.54
C PRO A 104 -4.61 -3.60 -8.68
N ALA A 105 -5.41 -2.69 -9.24
CA ALA A 105 -5.99 -1.58 -8.49
C ALA A 105 -6.94 -2.07 -7.39
N VAL A 106 -7.78 -3.08 -7.69
CA VAL A 106 -8.65 -3.72 -6.70
C VAL A 106 -7.84 -4.41 -5.61
N LEU A 107 -6.83 -5.21 -5.98
CA LEU A 107 -5.98 -5.92 -5.03
C LEU A 107 -5.22 -4.97 -4.11
N PHE A 108 -4.63 -3.90 -4.63
CA PHE A 108 -3.98 -2.88 -3.82
C PHE A 108 -4.96 -2.15 -2.92
N CYS A 109 -6.13 -1.77 -3.42
CA CYS A 109 -7.17 -1.10 -2.64
C CYS A 109 -7.50 -1.89 -1.37
N PHE A 110 -7.84 -3.18 -1.51
CA PHE A 110 -8.20 -4.02 -0.37
C PHE A 110 -7.01 -4.45 0.48
N SER A 111 -5.83 -4.61 -0.08
CA SER A 111 -4.60 -4.85 0.67
C SER A 111 -4.27 -3.69 1.60
N PHE A 112 -4.36 -2.46 1.12
CA PHE A 112 -4.16 -1.28 1.95
C PHE A 112 -5.30 -1.09 2.95
N LEU A 113 -6.54 -1.35 2.56
CA LEU A 113 -7.66 -1.32 3.50
C LEU A 113 -7.45 -2.29 4.67
N LEU A 114 -6.94 -3.50 4.40
CA LEU A 114 -6.54 -4.43 5.46
C LEU A 114 -5.51 -3.80 6.39
N LEU A 115 -4.48 -3.12 5.88
CA LEU A 115 -3.45 -2.47 6.69
C LEU A 115 -3.98 -1.29 7.51
N VAL A 116 -5.04 -0.60 7.06
CA VAL A 116 -5.71 0.43 7.87
C VAL A 116 -6.21 -0.16 9.19
N PHE A 117 -6.84 -1.33 9.15
CA PHE A 117 -7.41 -1.97 10.34
C PHE A 117 -6.39 -2.82 11.10
N ALA A 118 -5.58 -3.61 10.42
CA ALA A 118 -4.61 -4.50 11.03
C ALA A 118 -3.36 -3.77 11.55
N GLY A 119 -2.99 -2.64 10.94
CA GLY A 119 -1.76 -1.91 11.25
C GLY A 119 -0.52 -2.49 10.56
N GLY A 120 0.66 -2.04 10.99
CA GLY A 120 1.94 -2.31 10.31
C GLY A 120 2.60 -3.66 10.66
N GLY A 121 2.08 -4.40 11.64
CA GLY A 121 2.70 -5.65 12.13
C GLY A 121 3.86 -5.42 13.10
N ALA A 122 4.55 -6.49 13.47
CA ALA A 122 5.58 -6.49 14.53
C ALA A 122 6.81 -5.63 14.22
N TYR A 123 7.14 -5.45 12.94
CA TYR A 123 8.38 -4.76 12.51
C TYR A 123 8.10 -3.39 11.89
N ALA A 124 6.95 -2.77 12.19
CA ALA A 124 6.66 -1.40 11.79
C ALA A 124 7.40 -0.38 12.67
N LEU A 125 7.87 0.71 12.06
CA LEU A 125 8.50 1.82 12.79
C LEU A 125 7.52 2.53 13.73
N ASP A 126 6.23 2.52 13.41
CA ASP A 126 5.17 3.08 14.26
C ASP A 126 5.21 2.54 15.69
N GLY A 127 5.45 1.22 15.85
CA GLY A 127 5.53 0.59 17.16
C GLY A 127 6.73 1.06 17.99
N ARG A 128 7.84 1.40 17.34
CA ARG A 128 9.05 1.90 18.01
C ARG A 128 8.90 3.36 18.45
N ILE A 129 8.25 4.18 17.64
CA ILE A 129 7.99 5.59 17.95
C ILE A 129 7.00 5.71 19.10
N GLY A 130 5.93 4.90 19.10
CA GLY A 130 4.95 4.87 20.20
C GLY A 130 5.57 4.49 21.54
N SER A 131 6.51 3.51 21.57
CA SER A 131 7.21 3.12 22.79
C SER A 131 8.14 4.20 23.35
N LEU A 132 8.78 4.99 22.48
CA LEU A 132 9.64 6.10 22.88
C LEU A 132 8.86 7.26 23.53
N HIS A 133 7.63 7.52 23.07
CA HIS A 133 6.76 8.51 23.68
C HIS A 133 6.26 8.06 25.06
N ALA A 134 5.95 6.79 25.24
CA ALA A 134 5.50 6.22 26.50
C ALA A 134 6.60 6.22 27.60
N LEU A 135 7.89 6.24 27.22
CA LEU A 135 9.02 6.31 28.14
C LEU A 135 9.35 7.75 28.59
N ARG A 136 8.77 8.76 27.94
CA ARG A 136 9.01 10.19 28.22
C ARG A 136 7.85 10.86 28.98
N ALA A 137 6.74 10.16 29.15
CA ALA A 137 5.57 10.59 29.91
C ALA A 137 5.55 9.97 31.31
#